data_1677b81ddc5475134454bd66ecdb5964
#
_entry.id   1677b81ddc5475134454bd66ecdb5964
#
_cell.length_a   1.000
_cell.length_b   1.000
_cell.length_c   1.000
_cell.angle_alpha   90.00
_cell.angle_beta   90.00
_cell.angle_gamma   90.00
#
_symmetry.space_group_name_H-M   'P 1'
#
loop_
_entity.id
_entity.type
_entity.pdbx_description
1 polymer ?
#
loop_
_entity_poly.entity_id
_entity_poly.type
_entity_poly.pdbx_seq_one_letter_code
_entity_poly.pdbx_strand_id
1 'polypeptide(L)'
;MATVVLLLGSASLMSVPVAQADPGPGSPVPADDPFYDWDGGLDVSPGTVLRSRPMTFRTPTQPTPITGSQVLYKTTDQQGDGVVTVATVLRPLVPGPTRIVSYHMAYDALGSQCNPSYTLSGGSTSPIAGAEQAVIAGYLAAGYTVVVPDYEGEELEWTIGRQSGYAALDGIRAAQSLLQLPSSTPVGMVGYSGGSVPTQWGAEIAPEYAPELNLVGVAAGGLPVDLAHNLPYVSGNKQWAGVIPALIVAYERAYGLDLNSFVSDYGLEVIDQVDQECIAQFADDYPTLTDASMVKAPYNSLLDVPEVVAAIDDNIMGSQGTPRTPMFLAVGHADPTGDTIMITGDVQGLAYAYCGRGVDVQYAQYDGLTHSEAFPVFEAQSLQFLTERFAGGPTHSNCVTIPPGNALTPTS
;
A
#
# COMPACT_ATOMS: atom_id res chain seq x y z
N MET A 1 -27.83 52.82 47.60
CA MET A 1 -26.78 52.64 46.64
C MET A 1 -26.73 51.14 46.24
N ALA A 2 -27.32 50.79 45.13
CA ALA A 2 -27.32 49.42 44.64
C ALA A 2 -26.31 49.31 43.47
N THR A 3 -25.28 48.45 43.61
CA THR A 3 -24.21 48.22 42.62
C THR A 3 -24.71 47.14 41.69
N VAL A 4 -24.88 47.50 40.39
CA VAL A 4 -25.19 46.58 39.31
C VAL A 4 -23.87 46.03 38.80
N VAL A 5 -23.65 44.72 38.91
CA VAL A 5 -22.52 43.99 38.31
C VAL A 5 -22.95 43.53 36.93
N LEU A 6 -22.36 44.09 35.85
CA LEU A 6 -22.51 43.60 34.48
C LEU A 6 -21.58 42.37 34.29
N LEU A 7 -22.16 41.22 34.10
CA LEU A 7 -21.45 40.01 33.61
C LEU A 7 -21.34 40.11 32.10
N LEU A 8 -20.13 40.38 31.58
CA LEU A 8 -19.79 40.25 30.17
C LEU A 8 -19.54 38.76 29.87
N GLY A 9 -20.55 38.12 29.26
CA GLY A 9 -20.39 36.78 28.72
C GLY A 9 -19.57 36.82 27.45
N SER A 10 -18.38 36.19 27.46
CA SER A 10 -17.58 35.93 26.28
C SER A 10 -18.26 34.86 25.41
N ALA A 11 -18.84 35.28 24.29
CA ALA A 11 -19.34 34.38 23.27
C ALA A 11 -18.12 33.81 22.53
N SER A 12 -17.80 32.53 22.79
CA SER A 12 -16.88 31.76 21.93
C SER A 12 -17.53 31.59 20.59
N LEU A 13 -16.99 32.23 19.57
CA LEU A 13 -17.32 31.97 18.17
C LEU A 13 -16.87 30.54 17.85
N MET A 14 -17.80 29.59 17.86
CA MET A 14 -17.57 28.27 17.24
C MET A 14 -17.37 28.53 15.74
N SER A 15 -16.16 28.31 15.26
CA SER A 15 -15.89 28.25 13.83
C SER A 15 -16.67 27.05 13.27
N VAL A 16 -17.69 27.33 12.47
CA VAL A 16 -18.39 26.32 11.68
C VAL A 16 -17.36 25.77 10.69
N PRO A 17 -17.04 24.46 10.72
CA PRO A 17 -16.11 23.90 9.74
C PRO A 17 -16.70 24.17 8.33
N VAL A 18 -15.92 24.84 7.50
CA VAL A 18 -16.24 25.00 6.08
C VAL A 18 -16.31 23.60 5.49
N ALA A 19 -17.48 23.20 5.01
CA ALA A 19 -17.63 21.93 4.32
C ALA A 19 -16.67 21.93 3.12
N GLN A 20 -15.66 21.07 3.14
CA GLN A 20 -14.73 20.95 2.03
C GLN A 20 -15.47 20.37 0.82
N ALA A 21 -15.18 20.92 -0.37
CA ALA A 21 -15.82 20.48 -1.60
C ALA A 21 -15.43 19.04 -1.97
N ASP A 22 -16.32 18.33 -2.65
CA ASP A 22 -16.02 17.05 -3.30
C ASP A 22 -14.88 17.25 -4.33
N PRO A 23 -13.72 16.60 -4.16
CA PRO A 23 -12.65 16.70 -5.15
C PRO A 23 -13.07 16.03 -6.47
N GLY A 24 -12.53 16.54 -7.57
CA GLY A 24 -12.88 16.02 -8.89
C GLY A 24 -11.85 16.40 -9.94
N PRO A 25 -12.11 16.13 -11.22
CA PRO A 25 -11.21 16.50 -12.29
C PRO A 25 -10.85 18.00 -12.21
N GLY A 26 -9.54 18.28 -12.21
CA GLY A 26 -9.03 19.65 -12.07
C GLY A 26 -8.87 20.15 -10.63
N SER A 27 -9.10 19.29 -9.62
CA SER A 27 -8.63 19.56 -8.25
C SER A 27 -7.11 19.63 -8.19
N PRO A 28 -6.54 20.39 -7.23
CA PRO A 28 -5.09 20.34 -6.98
C PRO A 28 -4.62 18.92 -6.71
N VAL A 29 -3.38 18.61 -7.05
CA VAL A 29 -2.72 17.38 -6.61
C VAL A 29 -2.57 17.38 -5.09
N PRO A 30 -2.44 16.23 -4.42
CA PRO A 30 -2.35 16.17 -2.97
C PRO A 30 -1.31 17.11 -2.36
N ALA A 31 -0.13 17.25 -2.96
CA ALA A 31 0.92 18.18 -2.48
C ALA A 31 0.50 19.66 -2.49
N ASP A 32 -0.51 20.04 -3.30
CA ASP A 32 -1.02 21.42 -3.42
C ASP A 32 -2.42 21.58 -2.79
N ASP A 33 -3.00 20.52 -2.22
CA ASP A 33 -4.34 20.53 -1.64
C ASP A 33 -4.28 20.59 -0.11
N PRO A 34 -4.71 21.71 0.52
CA PRO A 34 -4.69 21.88 1.98
C PRO A 34 -5.47 20.82 2.77
N PHE A 35 -6.22 19.94 2.10
CA PHE A 35 -6.86 18.80 2.76
C PHE A 35 -5.84 17.82 3.32
N TYR A 36 -4.71 17.66 2.66
CA TYR A 36 -3.66 16.71 3.04
C TYR A 36 -2.72 17.27 4.11
N ASP A 37 -2.60 18.60 4.20
CA ASP A 37 -1.74 19.24 5.19
C ASP A 37 -2.30 19.10 6.61
N TRP A 38 -1.44 18.82 7.58
CA TRP A 38 -1.81 18.77 8.98
C TRP A 38 -0.77 19.48 9.85
N ASP A 39 -1.19 20.60 10.45
CA ASP A 39 -0.39 21.42 11.38
C ASP A 39 -0.78 21.20 12.85
N GLY A 40 -1.73 20.31 13.12
CA GLY A 40 -2.18 19.96 14.46
C GLY A 40 -1.25 18.95 15.15
N GLY A 41 -1.44 18.81 16.46
CA GLY A 41 -0.72 17.78 17.23
C GLY A 41 -1.11 16.36 16.82
N LEU A 42 -0.17 15.43 16.92
CA LEU A 42 -0.37 13.98 16.67
C LEU A 42 -0.35 13.14 17.96
N ASP A 43 -0.55 13.78 19.12
CA ASP A 43 -0.70 13.07 20.40
C ASP A 43 -2.11 12.45 20.52
N VAL A 44 -2.46 11.63 19.54
CA VAL A 44 -3.71 10.87 19.43
C VAL A 44 -3.39 9.45 18.98
N SER A 45 -4.33 8.53 19.18
CA SER A 45 -4.12 7.13 18.80
C SER A 45 -4.03 6.96 17.28
N PRO A 46 -3.23 6.01 16.77
CA PRO A 46 -3.24 5.62 15.36
C PRO A 46 -4.65 5.26 14.87
N GLY A 47 -4.97 5.62 13.62
CA GLY A 47 -6.32 5.48 13.05
C GLY A 47 -7.31 6.58 13.47
N THR A 48 -6.88 7.58 14.28
CA THR A 48 -7.74 8.72 14.59
C THR A 48 -8.00 9.57 13.35
N VAL A 49 -9.27 9.79 13.04
CA VAL A 49 -9.69 10.69 11.95
C VAL A 49 -9.43 12.13 12.39
N LEU A 50 -8.59 12.82 11.64
CA LEU A 50 -8.22 14.22 11.87
C LEU A 50 -9.12 15.16 11.05
N ARG A 51 -9.46 14.75 9.83
CA ARG A 51 -10.25 15.52 8.88
C ARG A 51 -10.97 14.57 7.93
N SER A 52 -12.13 14.98 7.41
CA SER A 52 -12.80 14.22 6.34
C SER A 52 -13.52 15.16 5.39
N ARG A 53 -13.67 14.72 4.14
CA ARG A 53 -14.49 15.40 3.13
C ARG A 53 -15.28 14.39 2.30
N PRO A 54 -16.46 14.74 1.77
CA PRO A 54 -17.18 13.89 0.83
C PRO A 54 -16.37 13.74 -0.47
N MET A 55 -16.54 12.61 -1.15
CA MET A 55 -16.01 12.40 -2.49
C MET A 55 -16.95 11.56 -3.34
N THR A 56 -16.86 11.72 -4.65
CA THR A 56 -17.53 10.89 -5.65
C THR A 56 -16.50 9.97 -6.30
N PHE A 57 -16.73 8.66 -6.25
CA PHE A 57 -15.89 7.71 -6.99
C PHE A 57 -16.05 7.90 -8.49
N ARG A 58 -14.93 8.06 -9.17
CA ARG A 58 -14.87 8.26 -10.62
C ARG A 58 -14.03 7.19 -11.27
N THR A 59 -14.49 6.67 -12.39
CA THR A 59 -13.66 5.90 -13.31
C THR A 59 -12.92 6.85 -14.24
N PRO A 60 -11.91 6.40 -15.01
CA PRO A 60 -11.15 7.28 -15.90
C PRO A 60 -12.01 8.09 -16.90
N THR A 61 -13.22 7.64 -17.18
CA THR A 61 -14.05 8.23 -18.21
C THR A 61 -15.30 8.92 -17.67
N GLN A 62 -15.80 8.58 -16.48
CA GLN A 62 -17.08 9.12 -15.97
C GLN A 62 -17.21 9.06 -14.44
N PRO A 63 -17.98 9.99 -13.83
CA PRO A 63 -18.40 9.83 -12.44
C PRO A 63 -19.35 8.63 -12.31
N THR A 64 -19.23 7.92 -11.20
CA THR A 64 -20.15 6.84 -10.84
C THR A 64 -21.23 7.37 -9.87
N PRO A 65 -22.33 6.65 -9.64
CA PRO A 65 -23.28 7.00 -8.58
C PRO A 65 -22.75 6.66 -7.17
N ILE A 66 -21.53 6.13 -7.06
CA ILE A 66 -20.92 5.72 -5.79
C ILE A 66 -20.30 6.95 -5.11
N THR A 67 -20.73 7.21 -3.90
CA THR A 67 -20.17 8.27 -3.05
C THR A 67 -19.41 7.67 -1.88
N GLY A 68 -18.48 8.43 -1.36
CA GLY A 68 -17.65 8.04 -0.23
C GLY A 68 -17.12 9.24 0.52
N SER A 69 -16.06 9.03 1.23
CA SER A 69 -15.33 10.07 1.94
C SER A 69 -13.83 9.85 1.80
N GLN A 70 -13.09 10.93 1.69
CA GLN A 70 -11.67 10.94 1.99
C GLN A 70 -11.51 11.28 3.47
N VAL A 71 -10.62 10.57 4.13
CA VAL A 71 -10.30 10.76 5.56
C VAL A 71 -8.81 10.93 5.72
N LEU A 72 -8.39 12.06 6.28
CA LEU A 72 -7.03 12.26 6.78
C LEU A 72 -6.97 11.66 8.18
N TYR A 73 -6.01 10.79 8.42
CA TYR A 73 -5.88 10.10 9.71
C TYR A 73 -4.41 10.00 10.14
N LYS A 74 -4.23 9.87 11.46
CA LYS A 74 -2.91 9.59 12.03
C LYS A 74 -2.52 8.15 11.76
N THR A 75 -1.27 7.94 11.35
CA THR A 75 -0.61 6.64 11.30
C THR A 75 0.81 6.73 11.88
N THR A 76 1.65 5.77 11.56
CA THR A 76 3.02 5.64 12.06
C THR A 76 3.94 5.38 10.87
N ASP A 77 5.09 6.03 10.81
CA ASP A 77 6.10 5.82 9.79
C ASP A 77 7.01 4.62 10.07
N GLN A 78 8.00 4.40 9.20
CA GLN A 78 8.97 3.31 9.32
C GLN A 78 9.86 3.44 10.58
N GLN A 79 10.09 4.64 11.08
CA GLN A 79 10.93 4.95 12.24
C GLN A 79 10.14 4.88 13.57
N GLY A 80 8.79 4.81 13.50
CA GLY A 80 7.91 4.75 14.66
C GLY A 80 7.35 6.12 15.06
N ASP A 81 7.59 7.14 14.27
CA ASP A 81 7.06 8.49 14.52
C ASP A 81 5.62 8.62 14.00
N GLY A 82 4.86 9.54 14.61
CA GLY A 82 3.49 9.80 14.21
C GLY A 82 3.44 10.67 12.95
N VAL A 83 2.77 10.19 11.91
CA VAL A 83 2.56 10.89 10.64
C VAL A 83 1.10 10.86 10.23
N VAL A 84 0.75 11.51 9.12
CA VAL A 84 -0.60 11.52 8.57
C VAL A 84 -0.63 10.93 7.17
N THR A 85 -1.77 10.35 6.81
CA THR A 85 -2.05 9.97 5.43
C THR A 85 -3.57 9.97 5.19
N VAL A 86 -3.98 9.69 3.95
CA VAL A 86 -5.39 9.71 3.55
C VAL A 86 -5.87 8.32 3.19
N ALA A 87 -7.12 8.01 3.50
CA ALA A 87 -7.82 6.87 2.92
C ALA A 87 -9.11 7.32 2.24
N THR A 88 -9.45 6.64 1.16
CA THR A 88 -10.76 6.73 0.52
C THR A 88 -11.68 5.63 1.02
N VAL A 89 -12.84 6.00 1.55
CA VAL A 89 -13.86 5.07 2.06
C VAL A 89 -15.08 5.11 1.16
N LEU A 90 -15.33 4.03 0.43
CA LEU A 90 -16.42 3.88 -0.55
C LEU A 90 -17.50 2.94 -0.01
N ARG A 91 -18.78 3.30 -0.22
CA ARG A 91 -19.92 2.49 0.20
C ARG A 91 -20.59 1.81 -0.99
N PRO A 92 -21.00 0.53 -0.86
CA PRO A 92 -21.77 -0.13 -1.90
C PRO A 92 -23.15 0.52 -2.05
N LEU A 93 -23.70 0.47 -3.27
CA LEU A 93 -25.06 0.97 -3.55
C LEU A 93 -26.15 0.06 -2.96
N VAL A 94 -25.84 -1.22 -2.79
CA VAL A 94 -26.80 -2.21 -2.28
C VAL A 94 -26.67 -2.30 -0.77
N PRO A 95 -27.72 -2.01 0.01
CA PRO A 95 -27.69 -2.16 1.46
C PRO A 95 -27.47 -3.63 1.88
N GLY A 96 -26.69 -3.82 2.94
CA GLY A 96 -26.42 -5.15 3.49
C GLY A 96 -25.64 -5.05 4.80
N PRO A 97 -25.31 -6.18 5.44
CA PRO A 97 -24.38 -6.21 6.56
C PRO A 97 -23.03 -5.63 6.14
N THR A 98 -22.50 -4.72 6.94
CA THR A 98 -21.22 -4.07 6.62
C THR A 98 -20.07 -5.07 6.74
N ARG A 99 -19.35 -5.23 5.66
CA ARG A 99 -18.11 -6.00 5.53
C ARG A 99 -17.12 -5.11 4.82
N ILE A 100 -15.93 -4.96 5.37
CA ILE A 100 -14.91 -4.06 4.85
C ILE A 100 -13.90 -4.86 4.02
N VAL A 101 -13.58 -4.39 2.83
CA VAL A 101 -12.39 -4.78 2.09
C VAL A 101 -11.43 -3.60 2.10
N SER A 102 -10.26 -3.76 2.73
CA SER A 102 -9.13 -2.85 2.55
C SER A 102 -8.43 -3.26 1.28
N TYR A 103 -8.62 -2.47 0.23
CA TYR A 103 -8.03 -2.68 -1.09
C TYR A 103 -6.82 -1.78 -1.25
N HIS A 104 -5.68 -2.37 -1.53
CA HIS A 104 -4.41 -1.66 -1.65
C HIS A 104 -4.03 -1.60 -3.13
N MET A 105 -4.17 -0.41 -3.72
CA MET A 105 -3.80 -0.16 -5.12
C MET A 105 -2.27 -0.19 -5.26
N ALA A 106 -1.77 -0.78 -6.34
CA ALA A 106 -0.36 -0.67 -6.72
C ALA A 106 -0.14 0.67 -7.44
N TYR A 107 -0.15 1.78 -6.69
CA TYR A 107 0.06 3.10 -7.28
C TYR A 107 1.54 3.45 -7.45
N ASP A 108 2.42 2.84 -6.65
CA ASP A 108 3.87 2.83 -6.83
C ASP A 108 4.40 4.20 -7.26
N ALA A 109 4.39 5.14 -6.32
CA ALA A 109 4.51 6.55 -6.63
C ALA A 109 5.73 7.21 -5.99
N LEU A 110 6.30 8.17 -6.70
CA LEU A 110 7.20 9.17 -6.14
C LEU A 110 6.62 10.58 -6.22
N GLY A 111 5.47 10.74 -6.90
CA GLY A 111 4.72 11.98 -7.01
C GLY A 111 3.26 11.85 -6.54
N SER A 112 2.76 12.84 -5.82
CA SER A 112 1.45 12.78 -5.16
C SER A 112 0.25 12.73 -6.13
N GLN A 113 0.43 13.06 -7.41
CA GLN A 113 -0.59 12.91 -8.46
C GLN A 113 -0.99 11.46 -8.71
N CYS A 114 -0.25 10.49 -8.16
CA CYS A 114 -0.50 9.06 -8.30
C CYS A 114 -1.33 8.51 -7.14
N ASN A 115 -1.48 9.26 -6.04
CA ASN A 115 -2.17 8.80 -4.84
C ASN A 115 -3.57 8.25 -5.15
N PRO A 116 -3.96 7.10 -4.59
CA PRO A 116 -5.29 6.51 -4.73
C PRO A 116 -6.41 7.50 -4.43
N SER A 117 -6.30 8.29 -3.35
CA SER A 117 -7.30 9.29 -3.00
C SER A 117 -7.54 10.32 -4.09
N TYR A 118 -6.49 10.71 -4.83
CA TYR A 118 -6.56 11.64 -5.96
C TYR A 118 -7.10 10.96 -7.22
N THR A 119 -6.57 9.79 -7.58
CA THR A 119 -6.97 9.08 -8.81
C THR A 119 -8.41 8.57 -8.74
N LEU A 120 -8.88 8.09 -7.59
CA LEU A 120 -10.27 7.66 -7.37
C LEU A 120 -11.28 8.80 -7.42
N SER A 121 -10.85 10.04 -7.19
CA SER A 121 -11.67 11.23 -7.36
C SER A 121 -11.68 11.78 -8.81
N GLY A 122 -10.94 11.16 -9.72
CA GLY A 122 -10.84 11.55 -11.13
C GLY A 122 -9.69 12.50 -11.44
N GLY A 123 -8.70 12.60 -10.56
CA GLY A 123 -7.53 13.46 -10.72
C GLY A 123 -6.52 12.97 -11.76
N SER A 124 -6.42 11.66 -11.98
CA SER A 124 -5.50 11.05 -12.95
C SER A 124 -6.19 9.96 -13.77
N THR A 125 -5.66 9.67 -14.95
CA THR A 125 -6.17 8.67 -15.90
C THR A 125 -5.15 7.60 -16.27
N SER A 126 -4.23 7.24 -15.37
CA SER A 126 -3.25 6.19 -15.66
C SER A 126 -3.95 4.86 -15.97
N PRO A 127 -3.46 4.06 -16.93
CA PRO A 127 -4.04 2.75 -17.26
C PRO A 127 -4.08 1.79 -16.06
N ILE A 128 -3.06 1.83 -15.20
CA ILE A 128 -2.98 1.00 -13.98
C ILE A 128 -4.09 1.40 -13.01
N ALA A 129 -4.21 2.69 -12.70
CA ALA A 129 -5.29 3.19 -11.84
C ALA A 129 -6.67 2.83 -12.40
N GLY A 130 -6.85 2.88 -13.72
CA GLY A 130 -8.11 2.50 -14.37
C GLY A 130 -8.46 1.03 -14.23
N ALA A 131 -7.47 0.14 -14.30
CA ALA A 131 -7.68 -1.30 -14.09
C ALA A 131 -8.10 -1.58 -12.65
N GLU A 132 -7.42 -0.99 -11.67
CA GLU A 132 -7.73 -1.18 -10.26
C GLU A 132 -9.05 -0.52 -9.84
N GLN A 133 -9.41 0.62 -10.42
CA GLN A 133 -10.74 1.21 -10.24
C GLN A 133 -11.86 0.24 -10.68
N ALA A 134 -11.63 -0.54 -11.75
CA ALA A 134 -12.61 -1.56 -12.17
C ALA A 134 -12.70 -2.71 -11.16
N VAL A 135 -11.60 -3.13 -10.56
CA VAL A 135 -11.58 -4.14 -9.47
C VAL A 135 -12.32 -3.61 -8.24
N ILE A 136 -12.04 -2.40 -7.80
CA ILE A 136 -12.73 -1.73 -6.69
C ILE A 136 -14.25 -1.68 -6.96
N ALA A 137 -14.65 -1.33 -8.18
CA ALA A 137 -16.07 -1.35 -8.57
C ALA A 137 -16.68 -2.77 -8.45
N GLY A 138 -15.91 -3.81 -8.73
CA GLY A 138 -16.29 -5.21 -8.53
C GLY A 138 -16.58 -5.56 -7.06
N TYR A 139 -15.70 -5.17 -6.14
CA TYR A 139 -15.92 -5.34 -4.69
C TYR A 139 -17.14 -4.56 -4.19
N LEU A 140 -17.33 -3.32 -4.66
CA LEU A 140 -18.51 -2.52 -4.35
C LEU A 140 -19.81 -3.15 -4.88
N ALA A 141 -19.78 -3.70 -6.10
CA ALA A 141 -20.91 -4.43 -6.69
C ALA A 141 -21.25 -5.72 -5.92
N ALA A 142 -20.24 -6.38 -5.34
CA ALA A 142 -20.39 -7.52 -4.45
C ALA A 142 -20.91 -7.14 -3.04
N GLY A 143 -21.14 -5.84 -2.78
CA GLY A 143 -21.73 -5.34 -1.54
C GLY A 143 -20.74 -5.09 -0.41
N TYR A 144 -19.45 -4.97 -0.70
CA TYR A 144 -18.43 -4.60 0.29
C TYR A 144 -18.27 -3.09 0.40
N THR A 145 -18.03 -2.61 1.61
CA THR A 145 -17.44 -1.28 1.83
C THR A 145 -15.96 -1.39 1.51
N VAL A 146 -15.44 -0.51 0.67
CA VAL A 146 -14.03 -0.55 0.26
C VAL A 146 -13.29 0.62 0.89
N VAL A 147 -12.15 0.33 1.52
CA VAL A 147 -11.20 1.29 2.08
C VAL A 147 -9.93 1.23 1.26
N VAL A 148 -9.50 2.35 0.72
CA VAL A 148 -8.29 2.46 -0.11
C VAL A 148 -7.36 3.49 0.52
N PRO A 149 -6.33 3.09 1.25
CA PRO A 149 -5.35 4.00 1.85
C PRO A 149 -4.30 4.44 0.83
N ASP A 150 -3.79 5.67 1.00
CA ASP A 150 -2.56 6.16 0.39
C ASP A 150 -1.38 5.68 1.28
N TYR A 151 -1.07 4.39 1.21
CA TYR A 151 -0.23 3.67 2.19
C TYR A 151 1.27 4.00 2.11
N GLU A 152 1.73 4.63 1.04
CA GLU A 152 3.11 5.11 0.94
C GLU A 152 3.35 6.40 1.74
N GLY A 153 2.27 6.97 2.31
CA GLY A 153 2.35 8.14 3.16
C GLY A 153 2.50 9.45 2.39
N GLU A 154 2.74 10.53 3.14
CA GLU A 154 2.93 11.87 2.59
C GLU A 154 4.23 11.97 1.79
N GLU A 155 5.28 11.30 2.26
CA GLU A 155 6.59 11.30 1.63
C GLU A 155 6.74 10.29 0.48
N LEU A 156 5.69 9.50 0.18
CA LEU A 156 5.67 8.51 -0.91
C LEU A 156 6.83 7.50 -0.79
N GLU A 157 6.88 6.85 0.34
CA GLU A 157 7.90 5.86 0.71
C GLU A 157 7.54 4.48 0.14
N TRP A 158 7.71 4.36 -1.15
CA TRP A 158 7.37 3.16 -1.91
C TRP A 158 8.15 1.92 -1.44
N THR A 159 7.48 0.77 -1.35
CA THR A 159 8.00 -0.53 -0.87
C THR A 159 8.44 -0.57 0.59
N ILE A 160 8.21 0.48 1.37
CA ILE A 160 8.56 0.50 2.79
C ILE A 160 7.50 -0.24 3.60
N GLY A 161 7.94 -1.34 4.23
CA GLY A 161 7.05 -2.38 4.74
C GLY A 161 6.19 -1.99 5.93
N ARG A 162 6.80 -1.70 7.10
CA ARG A 162 6.05 -1.44 8.33
C ARG A 162 5.14 -0.22 8.19
N GLN A 163 5.65 0.87 7.64
CA GLN A 163 4.85 2.07 7.39
C GLN A 163 3.61 1.75 6.56
N SER A 164 3.77 1.07 5.43
CA SER A 164 2.64 0.67 4.58
C SER A 164 1.64 -0.20 5.33
N GLY A 165 2.13 -1.14 6.15
CA GLY A 165 1.31 -1.99 7.01
C GLY A 165 0.55 -1.21 8.07
N TYR A 166 1.20 -0.24 8.74
CA TYR A 166 0.55 0.66 9.69
C TYR A 166 -0.52 1.49 9.01
N ALA A 167 -0.20 2.13 7.88
CA ALA A 167 -1.15 2.94 7.13
C ALA A 167 -2.39 2.13 6.71
N ALA A 168 -2.22 0.88 6.27
CA ALA A 168 -3.35 0.01 5.92
C ALA A 168 -4.24 -0.31 7.13
N LEU A 169 -3.66 -0.70 8.27
CA LEU A 169 -4.42 -1.04 9.49
C LEU A 169 -5.10 0.18 10.10
N ASP A 170 -4.42 1.32 10.11
CA ASP A 170 -4.96 2.57 10.64
C ASP A 170 -6.04 3.15 9.71
N GLY A 171 -5.93 2.96 8.40
CA GLY A 171 -6.98 3.25 7.43
C GLY A 171 -8.27 2.47 7.70
N ILE A 172 -8.15 1.19 8.12
CA ILE A 172 -9.30 0.38 8.56
C ILE A 172 -9.91 0.98 9.84
N ARG A 173 -9.10 1.33 10.85
CA ARG A 173 -9.56 1.99 12.09
C ARG A 173 -10.27 3.31 11.79
N ALA A 174 -9.70 4.13 10.92
CA ALA A 174 -10.27 5.41 10.50
C ALA A 174 -11.62 5.21 9.79
N ALA A 175 -11.73 4.22 8.91
CA ALA A 175 -12.97 3.89 8.23
C ALA A 175 -14.04 3.37 9.22
N GLN A 176 -13.67 2.51 10.17
CA GLN A 176 -14.60 2.05 11.21
C GLN A 176 -15.10 3.21 12.07
N SER A 177 -14.20 4.12 12.47
CA SER A 177 -14.54 5.33 13.23
C SER A 177 -15.49 6.25 12.44
N LEU A 178 -15.16 6.58 11.19
CA LEU A 178 -15.99 7.40 10.31
C LEU A 178 -17.40 6.83 10.14
N LEU A 179 -17.50 5.52 9.99
CA LEU A 179 -18.76 4.82 9.74
C LEU A 179 -19.48 4.38 11.03
N GLN A 180 -18.92 4.71 12.20
CA GLN A 180 -19.42 4.32 13.52
C GLN A 180 -19.62 2.79 13.65
N LEU A 181 -18.66 2.02 13.14
CA LEU A 181 -18.66 0.57 13.17
C LEU A 181 -17.85 0.04 14.36
N PRO A 182 -18.23 -1.11 14.94
CA PRO A 182 -17.42 -1.74 15.98
C PRO A 182 -16.15 -2.36 15.37
N SER A 183 -15.09 -2.49 16.17
CA SER A 183 -13.83 -3.15 15.75
C SER A 183 -14.03 -4.62 15.36
N SER A 184 -15.12 -5.25 15.84
CA SER A 184 -15.52 -6.61 15.43
C SER A 184 -16.09 -6.72 14.02
N THR A 185 -16.26 -5.60 13.29
CA THR A 185 -16.69 -5.62 11.88
C THR A 185 -15.72 -6.46 11.06
N PRO A 186 -16.19 -7.45 10.29
CA PRO A 186 -15.29 -8.28 9.48
C PRO A 186 -14.54 -7.48 8.42
N VAL A 187 -13.24 -7.72 8.30
CA VAL A 187 -12.34 -7.05 7.36
C VAL A 187 -11.57 -8.09 6.54
N GLY A 188 -11.56 -7.95 5.23
CA GLY A 188 -10.61 -8.60 4.34
C GLY A 188 -9.59 -7.58 3.83
N MET A 189 -8.35 -8.02 3.60
CA MET A 189 -7.31 -7.20 2.99
C MET A 189 -6.90 -7.82 1.64
N VAL A 190 -6.63 -6.98 0.65
CA VAL A 190 -6.22 -7.44 -0.68
C VAL A 190 -5.33 -6.41 -1.36
N GLY A 191 -4.31 -6.90 -2.07
CA GLY A 191 -3.44 -6.09 -2.92
C GLY A 191 -2.52 -6.93 -3.77
N TYR A 192 -2.18 -6.39 -4.93
CA TYR A 192 -1.27 -7.00 -5.90
C TYR A 192 -0.08 -6.08 -6.15
N SER A 193 1.09 -6.64 -6.50
CA SER A 193 2.30 -5.86 -6.79
C SER A 193 2.66 -4.93 -5.62
N GLY A 194 2.86 -3.64 -5.83
CA GLY A 194 3.06 -2.67 -4.76
C GLY A 194 1.96 -2.70 -3.70
N GLY A 195 0.70 -2.92 -4.08
CA GLY A 195 -0.41 -3.10 -3.15
C GLY A 195 -0.29 -4.34 -2.26
N SER A 196 0.53 -5.32 -2.64
CA SER A 196 0.83 -6.48 -1.80
C SER A 196 1.69 -6.13 -0.58
N VAL A 197 2.46 -5.04 -0.63
CA VAL A 197 3.32 -4.58 0.47
C VAL A 197 2.49 -4.23 1.72
N PRO A 198 1.55 -3.26 1.68
CA PRO A 198 0.70 -2.97 2.83
C PRO A 198 -0.19 -4.15 3.24
N THR A 199 -0.60 -4.98 2.26
CA THR A 199 -1.43 -6.17 2.51
C THR A 199 -0.68 -7.20 3.34
N GLN A 200 0.54 -7.54 2.93
CA GLN A 200 1.39 -8.54 3.58
C GLN A 200 1.90 -8.04 4.92
N TRP A 201 2.50 -6.84 4.96
CA TRP A 201 3.02 -6.26 6.18
C TRP A 201 1.92 -6.00 7.21
N GLY A 202 0.76 -5.52 6.76
CA GLY A 202 -0.41 -5.35 7.63
C GLY A 202 -0.85 -6.67 8.26
N ALA A 203 -0.88 -7.77 7.50
CA ALA A 203 -1.22 -9.09 8.05
C ALA A 203 -0.19 -9.58 9.07
N GLU A 204 1.09 -9.32 8.83
CA GLU A 204 2.20 -9.74 9.66
C GLU A 204 2.24 -9.03 11.01
N ILE A 205 2.04 -7.71 11.02
CA ILE A 205 2.10 -6.89 12.22
C ILE A 205 0.76 -6.79 12.98
N ALA A 206 -0.38 -7.08 12.33
CA ALA A 206 -1.71 -6.96 12.95
C ALA A 206 -1.85 -7.66 14.29
N PRO A 207 -1.29 -8.87 14.53
CA PRO A 207 -1.42 -9.55 15.81
C PRO A 207 -0.91 -8.78 17.02
N GLU A 208 0.04 -7.87 16.83
CA GLU A 208 0.64 -7.04 17.88
C GLU A 208 0.16 -5.59 17.80
N TYR A 209 0.05 -5.03 16.60
CA TYR A 209 -0.29 -3.63 16.38
C TYR A 209 -1.79 -3.33 16.40
N ALA A 210 -2.60 -4.23 15.84
CA ALA A 210 -4.05 -4.04 15.69
C ALA A 210 -4.86 -5.29 16.08
N PRO A 211 -4.61 -5.87 17.29
CA PRO A 211 -5.25 -7.11 17.72
C PRO A 211 -6.76 -7.01 17.87
N GLU A 212 -7.32 -5.83 17.92
CA GLU A 212 -8.76 -5.57 18.00
C GLU A 212 -9.48 -5.69 16.66
N LEU A 213 -8.77 -5.62 15.51
CA LEU A 213 -9.37 -5.74 14.19
C LEU A 213 -9.75 -7.19 13.89
N ASN A 214 -10.95 -7.39 13.37
CA ASN A 214 -11.45 -8.71 12.97
C ASN A 214 -11.07 -9.01 11.51
N LEU A 215 -9.79 -9.33 11.27
CA LEU A 215 -9.31 -9.75 9.94
C LEU A 215 -9.78 -11.18 9.65
N VAL A 216 -10.59 -11.36 8.61
CA VAL A 216 -11.16 -12.67 8.25
C VAL A 216 -10.41 -13.37 7.11
N GLY A 217 -9.63 -12.64 6.32
CA GLY A 217 -8.82 -13.16 5.22
C GLY A 217 -7.91 -12.09 4.64
N VAL A 218 -6.75 -12.49 4.14
CA VAL A 218 -5.75 -11.63 3.50
C VAL A 218 -5.32 -12.26 2.19
N ALA A 219 -5.41 -11.51 1.08
CA ALA A 219 -4.98 -11.94 -0.24
C ALA A 219 -3.88 -11.01 -0.76
N ALA A 220 -2.67 -11.53 -0.94
CA ALA A 220 -1.54 -10.79 -1.47
C ALA A 220 -0.94 -11.51 -2.69
N GLY A 221 -0.74 -10.78 -3.78
CA GLY A 221 -0.22 -11.34 -5.02
C GLY A 221 0.92 -10.51 -5.61
N GLY A 222 1.83 -11.17 -6.36
CA GLY A 222 2.95 -10.51 -6.99
C GLY A 222 3.83 -9.75 -5.97
N LEU A 223 4.26 -10.44 -4.90
CA LEU A 223 4.90 -9.82 -3.76
C LEU A 223 6.40 -9.58 -3.98
N PRO A 224 6.93 -8.37 -3.68
CA PRO A 224 8.37 -8.10 -3.59
C PRO A 224 8.88 -8.54 -2.20
N VAL A 225 9.06 -9.86 -2.03
CA VAL A 225 9.33 -10.46 -0.70
C VAL A 225 10.70 -10.11 -0.17
N ASP A 226 11.72 -10.16 -1.05
CA ASP A 226 13.13 -9.84 -0.73
C ASP A 226 13.74 -9.04 -1.87
N LEU A 227 13.90 -7.75 -1.67
CA LEU A 227 14.39 -6.85 -2.72
C LEU A 227 15.85 -7.08 -3.11
N ALA A 228 16.64 -7.72 -2.24
CA ALA A 228 18.01 -8.14 -2.60
C ALA A 228 17.99 -9.18 -3.73
N HIS A 229 16.96 -10.02 -3.79
CA HIS A 229 16.77 -10.97 -4.88
C HIS A 229 16.17 -10.32 -6.13
N ASN A 230 15.29 -9.31 -5.97
CA ASN A 230 14.69 -8.60 -7.09
C ASN A 230 15.70 -7.72 -7.85
N LEU A 231 16.61 -7.04 -7.16
CA LEU A 231 17.57 -6.11 -7.76
C LEU A 231 18.36 -6.71 -8.94
N PRO A 232 19.06 -7.86 -8.81
CA PRO A 232 19.77 -8.46 -9.95
C PRO A 232 18.83 -8.96 -11.05
N TYR A 233 17.59 -9.31 -10.74
CA TYR A 233 16.61 -9.78 -11.72
C TYR A 233 16.06 -8.66 -12.59
N VAL A 234 15.87 -7.46 -12.03
CA VAL A 234 15.39 -6.29 -12.78
C VAL A 234 16.54 -5.46 -13.39
N SER A 235 17.78 -5.62 -12.92
CA SER A 235 18.96 -4.92 -13.44
C SER A 235 19.19 -5.25 -14.89
N GLY A 236 19.19 -4.23 -15.77
CA GLY A 236 19.31 -4.39 -17.21
C GLY A 236 18.06 -4.89 -17.93
N ASN A 237 16.96 -5.08 -17.21
CA ASN A 237 15.67 -5.47 -17.78
C ASN A 237 15.07 -4.33 -18.61
N LYS A 238 14.45 -4.66 -19.74
CA LYS A 238 13.89 -3.63 -20.64
C LYS A 238 12.65 -2.96 -20.11
N GLN A 239 11.88 -3.64 -19.27
CA GLN A 239 10.58 -3.20 -18.80
C GLN A 239 10.63 -2.67 -17.36
N TRP A 240 11.52 -3.21 -16.53
CA TRP A 240 11.48 -2.96 -15.09
C TRP A 240 12.75 -2.31 -14.51
N ALA A 241 13.76 -2.02 -15.32
CA ALA A 241 15.00 -1.44 -14.79
C ALA A 241 14.80 -0.07 -14.13
N GLY A 242 13.79 0.69 -14.54
CA GLY A 242 13.47 1.99 -13.96
C GLY A 242 12.93 1.95 -12.52
N VAL A 243 12.58 0.76 -12.00
CA VAL A 243 12.23 0.61 -10.56
C VAL A 243 13.45 0.78 -9.65
N ILE A 244 14.68 0.63 -10.18
CA ILE A 244 15.92 0.76 -9.39
C ILE A 244 16.13 2.18 -8.86
N PRO A 245 16.13 3.25 -9.70
CA PRO A 245 16.22 4.62 -9.19
C PRO A 245 15.04 5.01 -8.29
N ALA A 246 13.83 4.55 -8.60
CA ALA A 246 12.65 4.79 -7.78
C ALA A 246 12.79 4.18 -6.37
N LEU A 247 13.36 2.98 -6.26
CA LEU A 247 13.67 2.35 -4.98
C LEU A 247 14.66 3.19 -4.17
N ILE A 248 15.71 3.73 -4.80
CA ILE A 248 16.71 4.57 -4.12
C ILE A 248 16.06 5.82 -3.53
N VAL A 249 15.17 6.49 -4.29
CA VAL A 249 14.42 7.67 -3.81
C VAL A 249 13.56 7.32 -2.60
N ALA A 250 12.77 6.26 -2.69
CA ALA A 250 11.89 5.86 -1.59
C ALA A 250 12.67 5.48 -0.31
N TYR A 251 13.81 4.81 -0.47
CA TYR A 251 14.67 4.41 0.65
C TYR A 251 15.47 5.58 1.22
N GLU A 252 15.84 6.56 0.39
CA GLU A 252 16.40 7.82 0.89
C GLU A 252 15.41 8.55 1.78
N ARG A 253 14.15 8.68 1.35
CA ARG A 253 13.08 9.32 2.12
C ARG A 253 12.83 8.61 3.45
N ALA A 254 12.72 7.28 3.45
CA ALA A 254 12.38 6.50 4.64
C ALA A 254 13.55 6.32 5.63
N TYR A 255 14.79 6.25 5.15
CA TYR A 255 15.96 5.91 5.98
C TYR A 255 17.00 7.03 6.05
N GLY A 256 16.82 8.13 5.32
CA GLY A 256 17.76 9.26 5.31
C GLY A 256 19.12 8.89 4.72
N LEU A 257 19.16 8.07 3.66
CA LEU A 257 20.40 7.62 3.05
C LEU A 257 21.21 8.80 2.47
N ASP A 258 22.52 8.84 2.73
CA ASP A 258 23.41 9.82 2.08
C ASP A 258 23.73 9.40 0.65
N LEU A 259 22.88 9.77 -0.31
CA LEU A 259 23.05 9.45 -1.73
C LEU A 259 24.42 9.89 -2.27
N ASN A 260 24.97 11.00 -1.74
CA ASN A 260 26.28 11.46 -2.15
C ASN A 260 27.43 10.55 -1.69
N SER A 261 27.19 9.59 -0.80
CA SER A 261 28.21 8.64 -0.36
C SER A 261 28.43 7.52 -1.38
N PHE A 262 27.40 7.07 -2.08
CA PHE A 262 27.45 5.87 -2.93
C PHE A 262 26.91 6.03 -4.35
N VAL A 263 26.00 6.97 -4.62
CA VAL A 263 25.40 7.15 -5.95
C VAL A 263 26.37 7.79 -6.92
N SER A 264 26.39 7.32 -8.17
CA SER A 264 27.16 7.89 -9.26
C SER A 264 26.58 9.22 -9.76
N ASP A 265 27.37 10.04 -10.48
CA ASP A 265 26.85 11.28 -11.09
C ASP A 265 25.66 10.99 -12.03
N TYR A 266 25.75 9.91 -12.82
CA TYR A 266 24.63 9.44 -13.65
C TYR A 266 23.42 9.02 -12.81
N GLY A 267 23.64 8.30 -11.71
CA GLY A 267 22.58 7.89 -10.80
C GLY A 267 21.83 9.08 -10.18
N LEU A 268 22.56 10.13 -9.78
CA LEU A 268 21.95 11.37 -9.26
C LEU A 268 21.08 12.08 -10.31
N GLU A 269 21.54 12.14 -11.58
CA GLU A 269 20.75 12.70 -12.68
C GLU A 269 19.44 11.90 -12.91
N VAL A 270 19.48 10.56 -12.84
CA VAL A 270 18.31 9.73 -13.01
C VAL A 270 17.34 9.84 -11.83
N ILE A 271 17.86 9.88 -10.60
CA ILE A 271 17.07 10.08 -9.39
C ILE A 271 16.29 11.41 -9.44
N ASP A 272 16.93 12.50 -9.84
CA ASP A 272 16.28 13.81 -10.00
C ASP A 272 15.14 13.78 -11.04
N GLN A 273 15.24 12.92 -12.05
CA GLN A 273 14.20 12.77 -13.08
C GLN A 273 12.99 11.97 -12.58
N VAL A 274 13.20 10.86 -11.84
CA VAL A 274 12.10 10.00 -11.38
C VAL A 274 11.37 10.53 -10.15
N ASP A 275 11.93 11.48 -9.42
CA ASP A 275 11.50 11.93 -8.08
C ASP A 275 10.04 12.38 -7.99
N GLN A 276 9.36 12.62 -9.11
CA GLN A 276 7.95 13.00 -9.16
C GLN A 276 7.13 12.10 -10.09
N GLU A 277 7.65 10.93 -10.46
CA GLU A 277 7.00 10.04 -11.42
C GLU A 277 6.12 8.98 -10.73
N CYS A 278 5.17 8.44 -11.51
CA CYS A 278 4.41 7.24 -11.18
C CYS A 278 5.06 6.02 -11.87
N ILE A 279 4.78 4.82 -11.40
CA ILE A 279 5.35 3.57 -11.98
C ILE A 279 5.15 3.44 -13.49
N ALA A 280 4.03 3.90 -14.02
CA ALA A 280 3.76 3.89 -15.46
C ALA A 280 4.75 4.75 -16.28
N GLN A 281 5.52 5.61 -15.62
CA GLN A 281 6.55 6.46 -16.22
C GLN A 281 7.93 5.85 -15.97
N PHE A 282 8.37 5.79 -14.71
CA PHE A 282 9.73 5.37 -14.40
C PHE A 282 10.04 3.91 -14.78
N ALA A 283 9.07 2.98 -14.77
CA ALA A 283 9.34 1.59 -15.12
C ALA A 283 9.87 1.41 -16.55
N ASP A 284 9.30 2.11 -17.51
CA ASP A 284 9.60 1.97 -18.94
C ASP A 284 10.67 2.96 -19.46
N ASP A 285 10.94 4.06 -18.73
CA ASP A 285 11.75 5.16 -19.24
C ASP A 285 13.27 4.87 -19.23
N TYR A 286 13.71 3.85 -18.48
CA TYR A 286 15.15 3.52 -18.34
C TYR A 286 15.46 2.07 -18.79
N PRO A 287 15.12 1.67 -20.03
CA PRO A 287 15.37 0.33 -20.50
C PRO A 287 16.87 0.02 -20.47
N THR A 288 17.25 -1.11 -19.87
CA THR A 288 18.64 -1.55 -19.73
C THR A 288 19.49 -0.82 -18.67
N LEU A 289 18.91 0.07 -17.85
CA LEU A 289 19.61 0.60 -16.68
C LEU A 289 20.05 -0.56 -15.77
N THR A 290 21.26 -0.49 -15.25
CA THR A 290 21.77 -1.48 -14.31
C THR A 290 22.01 -0.86 -12.94
N ASP A 291 21.86 -1.64 -11.88
CA ASP A 291 22.20 -1.20 -10.52
C ASP A 291 23.65 -0.75 -10.40
N ALA A 292 24.57 -1.43 -11.11
CA ALA A 292 25.98 -1.02 -11.21
C ALA A 292 26.18 0.39 -11.79
N SER A 293 25.30 0.85 -12.68
CA SER A 293 25.38 2.20 -13.23
C SER A 293 24.94 3.28 -12.22
N MET A 294 24.16 2.89 -11.22
CA MET A 294 23.68 3.80 -10.19
C MET A 294 24.71 4.10 -9.09
N VAL A 295 25.70 3.24 -8.90
CA VAL A 295 26.70 3.38 -7.85
C VAL A 295 28.05 3.89 -8.38
N LYS A 296 28.85 4.49 -7.49
CA LYS A 296 30.23 4.89 -7.77
C LYS A 296 31.24 4.06 -6.98
N ALA A 297 32.49 4.08 -7.41
CA ALA A 297 33.57 3.41 -6.68
C ALA A 297 33.60 3.82 -5.20
N PRO A 298 33.84 2.91 -4.26
CA PRO A 298 34.34 1.56 -4.50
C PRO A 298 33.29 0.48 -4.84
N TYR A 299 32.00 0.84 -4.86
CA TYR A 299 30.87 -0.07 -5.05
C TYR A 299 30.68 -0.48 -6.52
N ASN A 300 30.20 -1.70 -6.77
CA ASN A 300 29.84 -2.23 -8.10
C ASN A 300 28.35 -2.59 -8.22
N SER A 301 27.64 -2.59 -7.09
CA SER A 301 26.21 -2.87 -6.97
C SER A 301 25.63 -2.10 -5.78
N LEU A 302 24.34 -1.85 -5.77
CA LEU A 302 23.62 -1.34 -4.59
C LEU A 302 23.75 -2.31 -3.39
N LEU A 303 23.89 -3.60 -3.66
CA LEU A 303 24.09 -4.62 -2.61
C LEU A 303 25.52 -4.64 -2.03
N ASP A 304 26.45 -3.84 -2.57
CA ASP A 304 27.75 -3.58 -1.94
C ASP A 304 27.70 -2.43 -0.92
N VAL A 305 26.60 -1.67 -0.86
CA VAL A 305 26.43 -0.49 -0.01
C VAL A 305 25.79 -0.89 1.31
N PRO A 306 26.52 -0.86 2.46
CA PRO A 306 26.02 -1.42 3.71
C PRO A 306 24.70 -0.79 4.21
N GLU A 307 24.51 0.53 4.04
CA GLU A 307 23.29 1.22 4.43
C GLU A 307 22.09 0.86 3.55
N VAL A 308 22.30 0.60 2.26
CA VAL A 308 21.25 0.10 1.35
C VAL A 308 20.87 -1.32 1.72
N VAL A 309 21.85 -2.20 1.97
CA VAL A 309 21.61 -3.58 2.40
C VAL A 309 20.81 -3.59 3.70
N ALA A 310 21.21 -2.80 4.70
CA ALA A 310 20.50 -2.73 5.98
C ALA A 310 19.03 -2.29 5.82
N ALA A 311 18.77 -1.33 4.94
CA ALA A 311 17.42 -0.86 4.64
C ALA A 311 16.60 -1.93 3.89
N ILE A 312 17.20 -2.65 2.94
CA ILE A 312 16.54 -3.77 2.23
C ILE A 312 16.23 -4.91 3.22
N ASP A 313 17.18 -5.29 4.05
CA ASP A 313 17.00 -6.37 5.02
C ASP A 313 15.90 -6.07 6.05
N ASP A 314 15.69 -4.80 6.42
CA ASP A 314 14.59 -4.35 7.29
C ASP A 314 13.20 -4.50 6.62
N ASN A 315 13.16 -4.68 5.30
CA ASN A 315 11.94 -4.82 4.51
C ASN A 315 11.71 -6.24 3.94
N ILE A 316 12.44 -7.26 4.40
CA ILE A 316 12.17 -8.65 4.04
C ILE A 316 10.84 -9.09 4.65
N MET A 317 9.88 -9.50 3.80
CA MET A 317 8.58 -10.01 4.25
C MET A 317 8.74 -11.33 5.01
N GLY A 318 7.93 -11.51 6.05
CA GLY A 318 7.99 -12.69 6.93
C GLY A 318 8.94 -12.54 8.12
N SER A 319 9.61 -11.39 8.25
CA SER A 319 10.63 -11.14 9.30
C SER A 319 10.06 -10.57 10.61
N GLN A 320 8.91 -9.87 10.57
CA GLN A 320 8.43 -9.06 11.70
C GLN A 320 7.25 -9.66 12.48
N GLY A 321 6.74 -10.82 12.08
CA GLY A 321 5.66 -11.45 12.82
C GLY A 321 5.06 -12.66 12.11
N THR A 322 3.92 -13.11 12.61
CA THR A 322 3.20 -14.24 12.02
C THR A 322 1.72 -13.90 11.92
N PRO A 323 1.14 -13.85 10.71
CA PRO A 323 -0.28 -13.62 10.53
C PRO A 323 -1.14 -14.64 11.31
N ARG A 324 -2.24 -14.18 11.91
CA ARG A 324 -3.24 -15.05 12.55
C ARG A 324 -4.47 -15.30 11.69
N THR A 325 -4.47 -14.73 10.51
CA THR A 325 -5.58 -14.75 9.56
C THR A 325 -5.25 -15.67 8.40
N PRO A 326 -6.19 -16.45 7.85
CA PRO A 326 -5.96 -17.22 6.63
C PRO A 326 -5.49 -16.35 5.48
N MET A 327 -4.50 -16.83 4.74
CA MET A 327 -3.86 -16.09 3.66
C MET A 327 -4.02 -16.76 2.31
N PHE A 328 -4.21 -15.96 1.26
CA PHE A 328 -4.04 -16.34 -0.12
C PHE A 328 -2.82 -15.61 -0.67
N LEU A 329 -1.78 -16.36 -1.04
CA LEU A 329 -0.54 -15.84 -1.62
C LEU A 329 -0.41 -16.35 -3.06
N ALA A 330 -0.13 -15.44 -4.01
CA ALA A 330 -0.02 -15.83 -5.41
C ALA A 330 1.07 -15.06 -6.15
N VAL A 331 1.64 -15.71 -7.18
CA VAL A 331 2.68 -15.09 -8.02
C VAL A 331 2.67 -15.70 -9.43
N GLY A 332 3.04 -14.92 -10.43
CA GLY A 332 3.32 -15.40 -11.78
C GLY A 332 4.61 -16.21 -11.85
N HIS A 333 4.79 -16.95 -12.93
CA HIS A 333 6.01 -17.73 -13.23
C HIS A 333 6.23 -17.77 -14.74
N ALA A 334 6.72 -16.66 -15.28
CA ALA A 334 6.92 -16.49 -16.74
C ALA A 334 8.24 -17.10 -17.21
N ASP A 335 9.25 -17.13 -16.35
CA ASP A 335 10.57 -17.70 -16.61
C ASP A 335 11.08 -18.48 -15.37
N PRO A 336 12.23 -19.16 -15.43
CA PRO A 336 12.76 -19.96 -14.32
C PRO A 336 13.02 -19.17 -13.02
N THR A 337 13.07 -17.84 -13.06
CA THR A 337 13.31 -16.97 -11.90
C THR A 337 12.02 -16.42 -11.32
N GLY A 338 11.14 -15.92 -12.19
CA GLY A 338 9.94 -15.23 -11.70
C GLY A 338 8.93 -14.86 -12.77
N ASP A 339 8.16 -13.83 -12.47
CA ASP A 339 7.06 -13.31 -13.28
C ASP A 339 7.46 -12.10 -14.14
N THR A 340 8.73 -11.83 -14.31
CA THR A 340 9.41 -10.68 -14.96
C THR A 340 9.86 -9.56 -14.00
N ILE A 341 9.35 -9.51 -12.80
CA ILE A 341 9.79 -8.57 -11.74
C ILE A 341 9.85 -9.23 -10.37
N MET A 342 8.87 -10.07 -10.00
CA MET A 342 8.83 -10.76 -8.70
C MET A 342 9.47 -12.14 -8.80
N ILE A 343 10.18 -12.51 -7.74
CA ILE A 343 10.87 -13.82 -7.66
C ILE A 343 9.86 -14.86 -7.16
N THR A 344 9.49 -15.82 -8.03
CA THR A 344 8.50 -16.85 -7.69
C THR A 344 8.93 -17.68 -6.47
N GLY A 345 10.23 -18.02 -6.39
CA GLY A 345 10.78 -18.78 -5.28
C GLY A 345 10.70 -18.08 -3.93
N ASP A 346 10.70 -16.74 -3.90
CA ASP A 346 10.59 -15.97 -2.66
C ASP A 346 9.16 -16.00 -2.11
N VAL A 347 8.16 -15.80 -2.97
CA VAL A 347 6.74 -15.90 -2.56
C VAL A 347 6.42 -17.31 -2.09
N GLN A 348 6.97 -18.32 -2.75
CA GLN A 348 6.88 -19.72 -2.33
C GLN A 348 7.55 -19.95 -0.96
N GLY A 349 8.73 -19.38 -0.74
CA GLY A 349 9.46 -19.44 0.52
C GLY A 349 8.67 -18.81 1.67
N LEU A 350 8.06 -17.65 1.42
CA LEU A 350 7.19 -16.97 2.38
C LEU A 350 5.97 -17.83 2.74
N ALA A 351 5.28 -18.38 1.74
CA ALA A 351 4.14 -19.27 1.94
C ALA A 351 4.53 -20.51 2.75
N TYR A 352 5.65 -21.14 2.42
CA TYR A 352 6.18 -22.29 3.14
C TYR A 352 6.52 -21.96 4.60
N ALA A 353 7.18 -20.82 4.85
CA ALA A 353 7.54 -20.36 6.18
C ALA A 353 6.29 -20.11 7.06
N TYR A 354 5.25 -19.48 6.50
CA TYR A 354 4.01 -19.26 7.23
C TYR A 354 3.26 -20.56 7.52
N CYS A 355 3.22 -21.50 6.58
CA CYS A 355 2.70 -22.84 6.85
C CYS A 355 3.44 -23.51 8.03
N GLY A 356 4.76 -23.40 8.06
CA GLY A 356 5.58 -23.91 9.16
C GLY A 356 5.30 -23.27 10.52
N ARG A 357 4.78 -22.03 10.52
CA ARG A 357 4.34 -21.28 11.71
C ARG A 357 2.86 -21.50 12.05
N GLY A 358 2.15 -22.35 11.32
CA GLY A 358 0.76 -22.71 11.57
C GLY A 358 -0.29 -21.78 10.95
N VAL A 359 0.10 -20.93 10.01
CA VAL A 359 -0.84 -20.11 9.23
C VAL A 359 -1.53 -20.97 8.18
N ASP A 360 -2.83 -20.82 8.02
CA ASP A 360 -3.60 -21.42 6.90
C ASP A 360 -3.30 -20.64 5.61
N VAL A 361 -2.41 -21.19 4.77
CA VAL A 361 -2.03 -20.56 3.50
C VAL A 361 -2.60 -21.34 2.32
N GLN A 362 -3.27 -20.63 1.42
CA GLN A 362 -3.55 -21.04 0.06
C GLN A 362 -2.51 -20.35 -0.84
N TYR A 363 -1.64 -21.13 -1.48
CA TYR A 363 -0.62 -20.64 -2.42
C TYR A 363 -1.01 -21.00 -3.85
N ALA A 364 -0.86 -20.04 -4.77
CA ALA A 364 -1.04 -20.26 -6.20
C ALA A 364 0.16 -19.72 -6.99
N GLN A 365 0.67 -20.55 -7.90
CA GLN A 365 1.65 -20.16 -8.91
C GLN A 365 0.98 -20.16 -10.27
N TYR A 366 1.14 -19.10 -11.05
CA TYR A 366 0.56 -18.96 -12.38
C TYR A 366 1.60 -19.21 -13.45
N ASP A 367 1.78 -20.48 -13.83
CA ASP A 367 2.79 -20.90 -14.79
C ASP A 367 2.56 -20.27 -16.16
N GLY A 368 3.62 -19.71 -16.75
CA GLY A 368 3.62 -19.05 -18.04
C GLY A 368 3.08 -17.61 -18.01
N LEU A 369 2.63 -17.09 -16.86
CA LEU A 369 2.13 -15.73 -16.78
C LEU A 369 3.19 -14.76 -16.25
N THR A 370 3.32 -13.64 -16.96
CA THR A 370 4.07 -12.47 -16.52
C THR A 370 3.35 -11.76 -15.36
N HIS A 371 4.02 -10.81 -14.73
CA HIS A 371 3.47 -10.02 -13.65
C HIS A 371 2.13 -9.38 -14.00
N SER A 372 2.05 -8.71 -15.14
CA SER A 372 0.83 -8.03 -15.59
C SER A 372 -0.29 -9.01 -16.01
N GLU A 373 0.06 -10.18 -16.58
CA GLU A 373 -0.92 -11.20 -16.97
C GLU A 373 -1.49 -11.96 -15.77
N ALA A 374 -0.73 -12.09 -14.69
CA ALA A 374 -1.17 -12.73 -13.45
C ALA A 374 -2.18 -11.87 -12.67
N PHE A 375 -2.14 -10.53 -12.78
CA PHE A 375 -3.01 -9.60 -12.06
C PHE A 375 -4.51 -9.94 -12.16
N PRO A 376 -5.13 -10.02 -13.34
CA PRO A 376 -6.58 -10.28 -13.43
C PRO A 376 -6.97 -11.68 -12.91
N VAL A 377 -6.06 -12.65 -12.99
CA VAL A 377 -6.30 -14.00 -12.43
C VAL A 377 -6.29 -13.96 -10.91
N PHE A 378 -5.32 -13.27 -10.33
CA PHE A 378 -5.21 -13.05 -8.89
C PHE A 378 -6.45 -12.33 -8.34
N GLU A 379 -6.88 -11.24 -8.97
CA GLU A 379 -8.01 -10.44 -8.49
C GLU A 379 -9.32 -11.23 -8.48
N ALA A 380 -9.57 -12.05 -9.51
CA ALA A 380 -10.74 -12.92 -9.54
C ALA A 380 -10.73 -13.97 -8.42
N GLN A 381 -9.57 -14.57 -8.14
CA GLN A 381 -9.40 -15.56 -7.08
C GLN A 381 -9.43 -14.92 -5.69
N SER A 382 -8.90 -13.70 -5.54
CA SER A 382 -8.95 -12.94 -4.29
C SER A 382 -10.37 -12.55 -3.90
N LEU A 383 -11.20 -12.12 -4.85
CA LEU A 383 -12.61 -11.86 -4.61
C LEU A 383 -13.35 -13.13 -4.15
N GLN A 384 -13.08 -14.28 -4.80
CA GLN A 384 -13.64 -15.56 -4.37
C GLN A 384 -13.16 -15.92 -2.96
N PHE A 385 -11.86 -15.89 -2.71
CA PHE A 385 -11.27 -16.21 -1.41
C PHE A 385 -11.88 -15.35 -0.30
N LEU A 386 -11.90 -14.02 -0.47
CA LEU A 386 -12.48 -13.13 0.54
C LEU A 386 -13.98 -13.37 0.73
N THR A 387 -14.74 -13.64 -0.34
CA THR A 387 -16.16 -13.97 -0.23
C THR A 387 -16.39 -15.20 0.66
N GLU A 388 -15.58 -16.24 0.49
CA GLU A 388 -15.62 -17.45 1.33
C GLU A 388 -15.22 -17.15 2.78
N ARG A 389 -14.20 -16.31 3.01
CA ARG A 389 -13.79 -15.88 4.37
C ARG A 389 -14.89 -15.11 5.06
N PHE A 390 -15.50 -14.13 4.40
CA PHE A 390 -16.64 -13.38 4.95
C PHE A 390 -17.87 -14.24 5.25
N ALA A 391 -18.03 -15.35 4.54
CA ALA A 391 -19.09 -16.32 4.79
C ALA A 391 -18.76 -17.30 5.94
N GLY A 392 -17.56 -17.24 6.53
CA GLY A 392 -17.09 -18.20 7.53
C GLY A 392 -16.89 -19.62 6.97
N GLY A 393 -16.66 -19.73 5.66
CA GLY A 393 -16.39 -21.01 5.00
C GLY A 393 -15.06 -21.66 5.43
N PRO A 394 -14.78 -22.91 5.04
CA PRO A 394 -13.50 -23.56 5.35
C PRO A 394 -12.33 -22.92 4.60
N THR A 395 -11.13 -22.99 5.15
CA THR A 395 -9.90 -22.61 4.45
C THR A 395 -9.52 -23.69 3.43
N HIS A 396 -8.97 -23.30 2.29
CA HIS A 396 -8.46 -24.20 1.26
C HIS A 396 -6.93 -24.22 1.27
N SER A 397 -6.36 -24.39 2.48
CA SER A 397 -4.91 -24.44 2.67
C SER A 397 -4.30 -25.61 1.88
N ASN A 398 -3.21 -25.34 1.17
CA ASN A 398 -2.42 -26.33 0.47
C ASN A 398 -0.99 -26.46 1.03
N CYS A 399 -0.79 -26.07 2.29
CA CYS A 399 0.49 -26.10 3.00
C CYS A 399 1.30 -27.38 2.86
N VAL A 400 0.61 -28.54 2.81
CA VAL A 400 1.27 -29.85 2.69
C VAL A 400 1.93 -30.11 1.33
N THR A 401 1.61 -29.30 0.32
CA THR A 401 2.12 -29.44 -1.04
C THR A 401 3.01 -28.29 -1.49
N ILE A 402 3.15 -27.22 -0.69
CA ILE A 402 4.02 -26.08 -1.01
C ILE A 402 5.48 -26.50 -0.80
N PRO A 403 6.34 -26.42 -1.85
CA PRO A 403 7.76 -26.65 -1.69
C PRO A 403 8.45 -25.53 -0.87
N PRO A 404 9.68 -25.75 -0.36
CA PRO A 404 10.35 -24.76 0.50
C PRO A 404 10.56 -23.38 -0.12
N GLY A 405 10.74 -23.28 -1.44
CA GLY A 405 11.09 -22.01 -2.10
C GLY A 405 12.51 -21.52 -1.74
N ASN A 406 12.73 -20.22 -1.88
CA ASN A 406 13.98 -19.57 -1.52
C ASN A 406 14.04 -19.32 0.00
N ALA A 407 15.26 -19.26 0.54
CA ALA A 407 15.49 -18.82 1.90
C ALA A 407 15.35 -17.29 1.96
N LEU A 408 14.59 -16.79 2.92
CA LEU A 408 14.39 -15.37 3.18
C LEU A 408 15.24 -14.97 4.39
N THR A 409 16.48 -14.65 4.14
CA THR A 409 17.45 -14.31 5.17
C THR A 409 18.17 -13.03 4.80
N PRO A 410 18.53 -12.17 5.79
CA PRO A 410 19.28 -10.96 5.54
C PRO A 410 20.50 -11.20 4.65
N THR A 411 20.80 -10.25 3.81
CA THR A 411 21.97 -10.23 2.94
C THR A 411 23.23 -10.11 3.80
N SER A 412 24.13 -11.05 3.74
CA SER A 412 25.33 -11.15 4.60
C SER A 412 26.53 -10.38 4.02
#